data_95d5464e2569627cc1190e62ac59bf8e
#
_entry.id   95d5464e2569627cc1190e62ac59bf8e
#
_cell.length_a   1.000
_cell.length_b   1.000
_cell.length_c   1.000
_cell.angle_alpha   90.00
_cell.angle_beta   90.00
_cell.angle_gamma   90.00
#
_symmetry.space_group_name_H-M   'P 1'
#
loop_
_entity.id
_entity.type
_entity.pdbx_description
1 polymer ?
#
loop_
_entity_poly.entity_id
_entity_poly.type
_entity_poly.pdbx_seq_one_letter_code
_entity_poly.pdbx_strand_id
1 'polypeptide(L)'
;MKNLFSTLILSLLALGCTQQQPESLRLATFNIRYDNSGDGPNSWPHRKDSICAFIHRVDPDIIDMQEVLHHQLEVLKTGLPEYTVVGVGREDGKTAGEYAPIFFKQAKYTLLDQNTFWLCEKPDSVGMVGWDAALTRIATWVKLQDKKTGQILMVVNTHFDHIG
;
A
#
# COMPACT_ATOMS: atom_id res chain seq x y z
N MET A 1 -55.99 46.91 -35.40
CA MET A 1 -55.51 45.48 -35.41
C MET A 1 -54.08 45.45 -34.96
N LYS A 2 -53.81 45.04 -33.71
CA LYS A 2 -52.47 45.02 -33.11
C LYS A 2 -52.00 43.58 -33.08
N ASN A 3 -50.95 43.26 -33.82
CA ASN A 3 -50.32 41.95 -33.83
C ASN A 3 -49.40 41.80 -32.61
N LEU A 4 -49.76 40.91 -31.71
CA LEU A 4 -48.87 40.47 -30.61
C LEU A 4 -47.97 39.42 -31.13
N PHE A 5 -46.66 39.70 -31.24
CA PHE A 5 -45.63 38.71 -31.46
C PHE A 5 -45.24 38.13 -30.06
N SER A 6 -45.62 36.90 -29.82
CA SER A 6 -45.22 36.15 -28.61
C SER A 6 -43.87 35.48 -28.89
N THR A 7 -42.79 36.00 -28.28
CA THR A 7 -41.44 35.43 -28.39
C THR A 7 -41.29 34.34 -27.33
N LEU A 8 -41.30 33.09 -27.77
CA LEU A 8 -41.05 31.91 -26.93
C LEU A 8 -39.54 31.77 -26.72
N ILE A 9 -39.01 32.10 -25.53
CA ILE A 9 -37.63 31.87 -25.17
C ILE A 9 -37.50 30.43 -24.70
N LEU A 10 -36.87 29.59 -25.55
CA LEU A 10 -36.52 28.20 -25.23
C LEU A 10 -35.20 28.19 -24.49
N SER A 11 -35.22 28.09 -23.15
CA SER A 11 -34.01 27.94 -22.32
C SER A 11 -33.51 26.52 -22.42
N LEU A 12 -32.41 26.31 -23.19
CA LEU A 12 -31.65 25.09 -23.19
C LEU A 12 -30.89 24.96 -21.84
N LEU A 13 -31.35 24.10 -20.96
CA LEU A 13 -30.59 23.62 -19.82
C LEU A 13 -29.51 22.66 -20.35
N ALA A 14 -28.30 23.17 -20.55
CA ALA A 14 -27.15 22.35 -20.78
C ALA A 14 -26.81 21.59 -19.49
N LEU A 15 -27.24 20.34 -19.39
CA LEU A 15 -26.75 19.39 -18.40
C LEU A 15 -25.26 19.09 -18.72
N GLY A 16 -24.39 19.90 -18.16
CA GLY A 16 -22.96 19.65 -18.20
C GLY A 16 -22.67 18.37 -17.41
N CYS A 17 -22.53 17.24 -18.10
CA CYS A 17 -21.83 16.08 -17.55
C CYS A 17 -20.41 16.53 -17.27
N THR A 18 -20.13 16.90 -16.02
CA THR A 18 -18.74 16.97 -15.53
C THR A 18 -18.20 15.56 -15.56
N GLN A 19 -17.46 15.22 -16.62
CA GLN A 19 -16.67 14.00 -16.67
C GLN A 19 -15.62 14.11 -15.56
N GLN A 20 -15.91 13.46 -14.43
CA GLN A 20 -14.99 13.40 -13.31
C GLN A 20 -13.77 12.62 -13.82
N GLN A 21 -12.64 13.30 -13.97
CA GLN A 21 -11.36 12.67 -14.34
C GLN A 21 -11.11 11.53 -13.37
N PRO A 22 -10.74 10.33 -13.85
CA PRO A 22 -10.41 9.23 -12.97
C PRO A 22 -9.27 9.68 -12.05
N GLU A 23 -9.48 9.55 -10.75
CA GLU A 23 -8.47 9.86 -9.76
C GLU A 23 -7.30 8.88 -9.96
N SER A 24 -6.09 9.39 -10.19
CA SER A 24 -4.92 8.54 -10.41
C SER A 24 -4.54 7.83 -9.12
N LEU A 25 -4.38 6.51 -9.16
CA LEU A 25 -3.79 5.72 -8.09
C LEU A 25 -2.28 6.01 -8.00
N ARG A 26 -1.79 6.41 -6.82
CA ARG A 26 -0.36 6.50 -6.53
C ARG A 26 0.07 5.27 -5.74
N LEU A 27 0.75 4.36 -6.40
CA LEU A 27 1.36 3.17 -5.80
C LEU A 27 2.86 3.40 -5.69
N ALA A 28 3.44 3.12 -4.52
CA ALA A 28 4.87 3.12 -4.28
C ALA A 28 5.33 1.72 -3.86
N THR A 29 6.52 1.31 -4.31
CA THR A 29 7.27 0.20 -3.73
C THR A 29 8.56 0.74 -3.13
N PHE A 30 8.88 0.32 -1.90
CA PHE A 30 9.97 0.90 -1.14
C PHE A 30 10.66 -0.11 -0.22
N ASN A 31 11.81 -0.63 -0.64
CA ASN A 31 12.69 -1.33 0.28
C ASN A 31 13.30 -0.30 1.24
N ILE A 32 12.93 -0.38 2.54
CA ILE A 32 13.36 0.59 3.53
C ILE A 32 14.71 0.23 4.17
N ARG A 33 15.31 -0.88 3.81
CA ARG A 33 16.49 -1.45 4.44
C ARG A 33 16.24 -1.82 5.92
N TYR A 34 16.39 -3.07 6.28
CA TYR A 34 16.27 -3.52 7.66
C TYR A 34 17.27 -2.80 8.57
N ASP A 35 16.98 -2.75 9.86
CA ASP A 35 17.86 -2.14 10.85
C ASP A 35 19.12 -3.01 11.04
N ASN A 36 20.22 -2.49 10.54
CA ASN A 36 21.54 -3.11 10.65
C ASN A 36 22.52 -2.10 11.27
N SER A 37 23.07 -2.44 12.43
CA SER A 37 24.06 -1.61 13.12
C SER A 37 25.33 -1.38 12.30
N GLY A 38 25.64 -2.30 11.37
CA GLY A 38 26.78 -2.16 10.44
C GLY A 38 26.62 -1.05 9.41
N ASP A 39 25.41 -0.50 9.23
CA ASP A 39 25.15 0.59 8.29
C ASP A 39 25.64 1.97 8.83
N GLY A 40 26.16 2.04 10.06
CA GLY A 40 26.76 3.25 10.65
C GLY A 40 25.83 4.46 10.63
N PRO A 41 26.24 5.59 10.01
CA PRO A 41 25.42 6.79 9.91
C PRO A 41 24.11 6.59 9.12
N ASN A 42 24.00 5.52 8.34
CA ASN A 42 22.83 5.16 7.55
C ASN A 42 21.95 4.11 8.25
N SER A 43 22.23 3.76 9.52
CA SER A 43 21.39 2.83 10.28
C SER A 43 20.00 3.42 10.57
N TRP A 44 19.05 2.56 10.88
CA TRP A 44 17.65 2.90 11.05
C TRP A 44 17.37 4.10 11.97
N PRO A 45 18.01 4.23 13.16
CA PRO A 45 17.77 5.36 14.06
C PRO A 45 17.99 6.73 13.40
N HIS A 46 18.90 6.81 12.42
CA HIS A 46 19.22 8.05 11.71
C HIS A 46 18.32 8.30 10.48
N ARG A 47 17.61 7.28 9.98
CA ARG A 47 16.80 7.37 8.75
C ARG A 47 15.29 7.45 8.99
N LYS A 48 14.80 6.91 10.10
CA LYS A 48 13.38 6.69 10.36
C LYS A 48 12.50 7.92 10.10
N ASP A 49 12.93 9.08 10.63
CA ASP A 49 12.18 10.33 10.49
C ASP A 49 12.19 10.85 9.06
N SER A 50 13.31 10.69 8.35
CA SER A 50 13.43 11.05 6.94
C SER A 50 12.57 10.16 6.04
N ILE A 51 12.40 8.88 6.38
CA ILE A 51 11.52 7.95 5.65
C ILE A 51 10.06 8.38 5.80
N CYS A 52 9.59 8.66 7.01
CA CYS A 52 8.24 9.16 7.23
C CYS A 52 8.00 10.50 6.52
N ALA A 53 8.95 11.44 6.64
CA ALA A 53 8.87 12.74 5.94
C ALA A 53 8.84 12.58 4.41
N PHE A 54 9.61 11.64 3.86
CA PHE A 54 9.57 11.32 2.44
C PHE A 54 8.21 10.80 2.01
N ILE A 55 7.63 9.86 2.76
CA ILE A 55 6.32 9.29 2.47
C ILE A 55 5.23 10.37 2.51
N HIS A 56 5.20 11.22 3.53
CA HIS A 56 4.28 12.35 3.60
C HIS A 56 4.42 13.30 2.39
N ARG A 57 5.64 13.56 1.93
CA ARG A 57 5.89 14.44 0.77
C ARG A 57 5.41 13.82 -0.54
N VAL A 58 5.62 12.51 -0.73
CA VAL A 58 5.20 11.78 -1.94
C VAL A 58 3.70 11.51 -1.90
N ASP A 59 3.16 11.31 -0.70
CA ASP A 59 1.75 11.07 -0.41
C ASP A 59 1.12 9.95 -1.26
N PRO A 60 1.72 8.73 -1.30
CA PRO A 60 1.19 7.62 -2.06
C PRO A 60 -0.12 7.11 -1.43
N ASP A 61 -0.97 6.50 -2.24
CA ASP A 61 -2.23 5.91 -1.77
C ASP A 61 -2.02 4.53 -1.16
N ILE A 62 -1.05 3.79 -1.74
CA ILE A 62 -0.65 2.45 -1.32
C ILE A 62 0.87 2.36 -1.37
N ILE A 63 1.47 1.68 -0.39
CA ILE A 63 2.93 1.49 -0.29
C ILE A 63 3.23 0.02 0.00
N ASP A 64 3.96 -0.60 -0.89
CA ASP A 64 4.53 -1.92 -0.72
C ASP A 64 5.96 -1.78 -0.16
N MET A 65 6.18 -2.15 1.09
CA MET A 65 7.50 -2.04 1.70
C MET A 65 8.18 -3.40 1.82
N GLN A 66 9.52 -3.39 1.84
CA GLN A 66 10.34 -4.59 2.02
C GLN A 66 11.41 -4.34 3.10
N GLU A 67 11.97 -5.42 3.65
CA GLU A 67 12.97 -5.42 4.72
C GLU A 67 12.51 -4.75 6.02
N VAL A 68 11.23 -4.78 6.32
CA VAL A 68 10.68 -4.13 7.51
C VAL A 68 10.77 -5.09 8.70
N LEU A 69 11.54 -4.76 9.73
CA LEU A 69 11.53 -5.48 11.02
C LEU A 69 10.39 -4.97 11.90
N HIS A 70 9.96 -5.77 12.86
CA HIS A 70 8.82 -5.45 13.72
C HIS A 70 8.94 -4.08 14.40
N HIS A 71 10.08 -3.76 14.99
CA HIS A 71 10.28 -2.45 15.64
C HIS A 71 10.29 -1.27 14.64
N GLN A 72 10.73 -1.51 13.40
CA GLN A 72 10.63 -0.51 12.32
C GLN A 72 9.16 -0.31 11.92
N LEU A 73 8.38 -1.39 11.85
CA LEU A 73 6.95 -1.34 11.56
C LEU A 73 6.19 -0.49 12.59
N GLU A 74 6.49 -0.66 13.88
CA GLU A 74 5.84 0.12 14.94
C GLU A 74 6.17 1.62 14.87
N VAL A 75 7.40 1.97 14.49
CA VAL A 75 7.77 3.37 14.23
C VAL A 75 7.01 3.91 13.01
N LEU A 76 6.92 3.15 11.92
CA LEU A 76 6.18 3.56 10.73
C LEU A 76 4.69 3.72 11.00
N LYS A 77 4.06 2.83 11.76
CA LYS A 77 2.65 2.95 12.18
C LYS A 77 2.40 4.23 12.96
N THR A 78 3.34 4.59 13.83
CA THR A 78 3.24 5.83 14.64
C THR A 78 3.47 7.07 13.78
N GLY A 79 4.43 7.01 12.85
CA GLY A 79 4.79 8.12 11.97
C GLY A 79 3.85 8.32 10.78
N LEU A 80 3.01 7.34 10.46
CA LEU A 80 2.11 7.33 9.30
C LEU A 80 0.68 6.93 9.72
N PRO A 81 0.05 7.67 10.65
CA PRO A 81 -1.22 7.27 11.25
C PRO A 81 -2.40 7.26 10.28
N GLU A 82 -2.27 7.90 9.11
CA GLU A 82 -3.27 7.90 8.05
C GLU A 82 -3.34 6.60 7.23
N TYR A 83 -2.35 5.71 7.42
CA TYR A 83 -2.31 4.41 6.75
C TYR A 83 -2.76 3.28 7.67
N THR A 84 -3.48 2.34 7.10
CA THR A 84 -3.64 0.99 7.66
C THR A 84 -2.53 0.11 7.11
N VAL A 85 -1.98 -0.79 7.95
CA VAL A 85 -0.92 -1.70 7.55
C VAL A 85 -1.35 -3.15 7.70
N VAL A 86 -0.93 -3.98 6.74
CA VAL A 86 -1.14 -5.43 6.71
C VAL A 86 0.19 -6.12 6.47
N GLY A 87 0.44 -7.22 7.15
CA GLY A 87 1.63 -8.06 7.02
C GLY A 87 2.04 -8.70 8.33
N VAL A 88 2.85 -9.73 8.25
CA VAL A 88 3.41 -10.49 9.38
C VAL A 88 4.89 -10.74 9.17
N GLY A 89 5.62 -11.06 10.23
CA GLY A 89 7.01 -11.48 10.16
C GLY A 89 7.15 -12.85 9.50
N ARG A 90 8.11 -12.99 8.59
CA ARG A 90 8.26 -14.17 7.73
C ARG A 90 8.68 -15.43 8.47
N GLU A 91 9.28 -15.31 9.68
CA GLU A 91 9.84 -16.47 10.39
C GLU A 91 8.78 -17.19 11.24
N ASP A 92 7.86 -16.45 11.85
CA ASP A 92 6.87 -17.02 12.79
C ASP A 92 5.42 -16.72 12.44
N GLY A 93 5.19 -15.99 11.36
CA GLY A 93 3.85 -15.53 10.99
C GLY A 93 3.26 -14.49 11.94
N LYS A 94 4.10 -13.88 12.77
CA LYS A 94 3.70 -12.86 13.77
C LYS A 94 4.65 -11.67 13.74
N THR A 95 5.75 -11.74 14.51
CA THR A 95 6.65 -10.59 14.72
C THR A 95 8.11 -10.87 14.36
N ALA A 96 8.50 -12.13 14.14
CA ALA A 96 9.87 -12.49 13.87
C ALA A 96 10.21 -12.43 12.37
N GLY A 97 11.40 -11.94 12.09
CA GLY A 97 11.93 -11.79 10.73
C GLY A 97 11.43 -10.54 10.02
N GLU A 98 11.80 -10.43 8.76
CA GLU A 98 11.37 -9.32 7.92
C GLU A 98 9.92 -9.49 7.46
N TYR A 99 9.23 -8.37 7.38
CA TYR A 99 7.90 -8.25 6.78
C TYR A 99 8.03 -7.81 5.32
N ALA A 100 7.01 -8.11 4.53
CA ALA A 100 6.69 -7.46 3.27
C ALA A 100 5.31 -6.78 3.42
N PRO A 101 5.19 -5.70 4.22
CA PRO A 101 3.92 -5.13 4.58
C PRO A 101 3.36 -4.26 3.45
N ILE A 102 2.03 -4.13 3.44
CA ILE A 102 1.29 -3.21 2.57
C ILE A 102 0.65 -2.15 3.44
N PHE A 103 0.96 -0.89 3.16
CA PHE A 103 0.32 0.28 3.75
C PHE A 103 -0.69 0.85 2.75
N PHE A 104 -1.87 1.22 3.19
CA PHE A 104 -2.87 1.88 2.35
C PHE A 104 -3.64 2.95 3.12
N LYS A 105 -3.98 4.04 2.45
CA LYS A 105 -4.73 5.14 3.06
C LYS A 105 -6.09 4.69 3.52
N GLN A 106 -6.31 4.70 4.84
CA GLN A 106 -7.59 4.30 5.44
C GLN A 106 -8.76 5.22 5.04
N ALA A 107 -8.48 6.46 4.67
CA ALA A 107 -9.51 7.38 4.18
C ALA A 107 -10.02 7.01 2.78
N LYS A 108 -9.16 6.40 1.93
CA LYS A 108 -9.49 6.05 0.54
C LYS A 108 -10.04 4.63 0.39
N TYR A 109 -9.56 3.68 1.18
CA TYR A 109 -9.83 2.26 0.97
C TYR A 109 -10.50 1.61 2.17
N THR A 110 -11.35 0.62 1.87
CA THR A 110 -11.86 -0.36 2.81
C THR A 110 -11.15 -1.68 2.56
N LEU A 111 -10.57 -2.28 3.60
CA LEU A 111 -10.00 -3.62 3.55
C LEU A 111 -11.15 -4.64 3.50
N LEU A 112 -11.20 -5.43 2.46
CA LEU A 112 -12.19 -6.51 2.29
C LEU A 112 -11.64 -7.87 2.69
N ASP A 113 -10.35 -8.12 2.38
CA ASP A 113 -9.69 -9.39 2.66
C ASP A 113 -8.17 -9.22 2.62
N GLN A 114 -7.44 -10.10 3.29
CA GLN A 114 -5.98 -10.09 3.34
C GLN A 114 -5.42 -11.47 3.70
N ASN A 115 -4.21 -11.74 3.28
CA ASN A 115 -3.42 -12.85 3.79
C ASN A 115 -1.93 -12.61 3.55
N THR A 116 -1.10 -13.40 4.24
CA THR A 116 0.33 -13.59 3.95
C THR A 116 0.57 -15.07 3.77
N PHE A 117 1.27 -15.46 2.72
CA PHE A 117 1.63 -16.85 2.45
C PHE A 117 3.13 -16.95 2.16
N TRP A 118 3.67 -18.16 2.37
CA TRP A 118 5.09 -18.44 2.18
C TRP A 118 5.35 -18.90 0.75
N LEU A 119 6.39 -18.35 0.14
CA LEU A 119 6.85 -18.72 -1.19
C LEU A 119 7.64 -20.03 -1.08
N CYS A 120 6.90 -21.13 -1.04
CA CYS A 120 7.41 -22.49 -0.91
C CYS A 120 6.39 -23.49 -1.43
N GLU A 121 6.73 -24.79 -1.45
CA GLU A 121 5.87 -25.88 -1.92
C GLU A 121 4.56 -26.00 -1.11
N LYS A 122 4.55 -25.48 0.12
CA LYS A 122 3.39 -25.49 1.02
C LYS A 122 3.15 -24.08 1.54
N PRO A 123 2.40 -23.23 0.81
CA PRO A 123 2.27 -21.80 1.12
C PRO A 123 1.77 -21.46 2.53
N ASP A 124 1.07 -22.38 3.20
CA ASP A 124 0.60 -22.21 4.58
C ASP A 124 1.62 -22.64 5.64
N SER A 125 2.82 -23.11 5.24
CA SER A 125 3.85 -23.54 6.16
C SER A 125 4.70 -22.37 6.63
N VAL A 126 4.35 -21.86 7.80
CA VAL A 126 5.02 -20.70 8.43
C VAL A 126 6.51 -20.96 8.62
N GLY A 127 7.35 -20.01 8.20
CA GLY A 127 8.79 -20.05 8.35
C GLY A 127 9.52 -20.98 7.36
N MET A 128 8.79 -21.64 6.46
CA MET A 128 9.41 -22.56 5.50
C MET A 128 10.21 -21.79 4.45
N VAL A 129 11.42 -22.28 4.16
CA VAL A 129 12.21 -21.90 2.99
C VAL A 129 11.76 -22.77 1.84
N GLY A 130 11.42 -22.20 0.70
CA GLY A 130 10.93 -22.93 -0.46
C GLY A 130 11.94 -23.02 -1.60
N TRP A 131 11.80 -24.05 -2.42
CA TRP A 131 12.58 -24.28 -3.63
C TRP A 131 14.08 -24.17 -3.40
N ASP A 132 14.76 -23.24 -4.11
CA ASP A 132 16.19 -22.95 -4.03
C ASP A 132 16.51 -21.62 -3.32
N ALA A 133 15.52 -21.04 -2.64
CA ALA A 133 15.71 -19.79 -1.90
C ALA A 133 16.70 -19.96 -0.74
N ALA A 134 17.53 -18.96 -0.50
CA ALA A 134 18.45 -18.94 0.63
C ALA A 134 17.76 -18.63 1.96
N LEU A 135 16.64 -17.91 1.90
CA LEU A 135 15.90 -17.43 3.07
C LEU A 135 14.39 -17.65 2.87
N THR A 136 13.69 -17.67 4.00
CA THR A 136 12.21 -17.64 3.99
C THR A 136 11.71 -16.41 3.23
N ARG A 137 10.82 -16.63 2.27
CA ARG A 137 10.18 -15.58 1.47
C ARG A 137 8.67 -15.66 1.63
N ILE A 138 8.04 -14.50 1.68
CA ILE A 138 6.59 -14.36 1.83
C ILE A 138 6.04 -13.42 0.77
N ALA A 139 4.76 -13.58 0.49
CA ALA A 139 3.96 -12.60 -0.21
C ALA A 139 2.76 -12.19 0.65
N THR A 140 2.62 -10.92 0.90
CA THR A 140 1.45 -10.32 1.56
C THR A 140 0.51 -9.78 0.48
N TRP A 141 -0.79 -10.01 0.62
CA TRP A 141 -1.76 -9.43 -0.29
C TRP A 141 -2.95 -8.83 0.47
N VAL A 142 -3.56 -7.83 -0.16
CA VAL A 142 -4.79 -7.20 0.31
C VAL A 142 -5.79 -7.08 -0.82
N LYS A 143 -7.07 -7.23 -0.51
CA LYS A 143 -8.20 -6.91 -1.36
C LYS A 143 -8.84 -5.63 -0.81
N LEU A 144 -8.72 -4.56 -1.56
CA LEU A 144 -9.19 -3.24 -1.18
C LEU A 144 -10.39 -2.82 -2.03
N GLN A 145 -11.32 -2.10 -1.42
CA GLN A 145 -12.37 -1.39 -2.15
C GLN A 145 -12.14 0.11 -2.05
N ASP A 146 -12.04 0.77 -3.18
CA ASP A 146 -12.02 2.22 -3.24
C ASP A 146 -13.38 2.76 -2.79
N LYS A 147 -13.37 3.60 -1.74
CA LYS A 147 -14.58 4.11 -1.09
C LYS A 147 -15.38 5.06 -1.98
N LYS A 148 -14.70 5.73 -2.94
CA LYS A 148 -15.31 6.72 -3.81
C LYS A 148 -15.92 6.07 -5.06
N THR A 149 -15.21 5.12 -5.66
CA THR A 149 -15.61 4.51 -6.94
C THR A 149 -16.26 3.15 -6.78
N GLY A 150 -16.06 2.48 -5.63
CA GLY A 150 -16.47 1.10 -5.40
C GLY A 150 -15.58 0.06 -6.10
N GLN A 151 -14.57 0.48 -6.83
CA GLN A 151 -13.65 -0.42 -7.53
C GLN A 151 -12.89 -1.31 -6.55
N ILE A 152 -12.65 -2.55 -6.98
CA ILE A 152 -11.87 -3.54 -6.22
C ILE A 152 -10.44 -3.57 -6.77
N LEU A 153 -9.48 -3.49 -5.85
CA LEU A 153 -8.05 -3.61 -6.14
C LEU A 153 -7.50 -4.83 -5.42
N MET A 154 -6.66 -5.60 -6.10
CA MET A 154 -5.79 -6.61 -5.48
C MET A 154 -4.36 -6.06 -5.51
N VAL A 155 -3.72 -5.99 -4.35
CA VAL A 155 -2.33 -5.57 -4.21
C VAL A 155 -1.56 -6.71 -3.59
N VAL A 156 -0.39 -6.99 -4.11
CA VAL A 156 0.48 -8.08 -3.64
C VAL A 156 1.90 -7.52 -3.51
N ASN A 157 2.48 -7.68 -2.34
CA ASN A 157 3.85 -7.29 -2.03
C ASN A 157 4.70 -8.51 -1.69
N THR A 158 5.89 -8.56 -2.24
CA THR A 158 6.90 -9.57 -1.90
C THR A 158 8.30 -8.98 -1.96
N HIS A 159 9.24 -9.66 -1.31
CA HIS A 159 10.68 -9.44 -1.44
C HIS A 159 11.31 -10.73 -1.91
N PHE A 160 11.64 -10.80 -3.20
CA PHE A 160 12.22 -12.01 -3.79
C PHE A 160 13.55 -12.39 -3.18
N ASP A 161 13.93 -13.65 -3.36
CA ASP A 161 15.24 -14.12 -2.93
C ASP A 161 16.34 -13.51 -3.81
N HIS A 162 17.58 -13.50 -3.26
CA HIS A 162 18.73 -12.90 -3.91
C HIS A 162 19.66 -13.95 -4.54
N ILE A 163 19.35 -15.25 -4.37
CA ILE A 163 20.17 -16.37 -4.86
C ILE A 163 19.37 -17.25 -5.83
N GLY A 164 18.07 -17.44 -5.60
CA GLY A 164 17.19 -18.30 -6.40
C GLY A 164 16.70 -17.71 -7.71
#